data_9928232458479b20145467dd7d07d7c1
#
_entry.id   9928232458479b20145467dd7d07d7c1
#
_cell.length_a   1.000
_cell.length_b   1.000
_cell.length_c   1.000
_cell.angle_alpha   90.00
_cell.angle_beta   90.00
_cell.angle_gamma   90.00
#
_symmetry.space_group_name_H-M   'P 1'
#
loop_
_entity.id
_entity.type
_entity.pdbx_description
1 polymer ?
#
loop_
_entity_poly.entity_id
_entity_poly.type
_entity_poly.pdbx_seq_one_letter_code
_entity_poly.pdbx_strand_id
1 'polypeptide(L)'
;IFAYFNVSEPEYLNYQTHSAERENNQVSLIMANGEVFPNKGTIQTIEGEFDNETGNIAFRAKFPNSNQLLRNGETGKIQMTLPLKNALIIPQKATYEIQDQKYVFVVGKDGVARSKNIKVSYELPDIYIVSEGLDVGDKILLEGVQKVKDDQKVETKFQDPKKVLSSLKLQAN
;
A
#
# COMPACT_ATOMS: atom_id res chain seq x y z
N ILE A 1 25.52 11.26 7.86
CA ILE A 1 25.54 11.43 6.42
C ILE A 1 24.18 11.83 5.91
N PHE A 2 24.11 12.50 4.76
CA PHE A 2 22.87 12.90 4.13
C PHE A 2 22.62 12.07 2.87
N ALA A 3 21.36 11.67 2.67
CA ALA A 3 20.88 11.09 1.42
C ALA A 3 19.91 12.09 0.75
N TYR A 4 20.13 12.32 -0.54
CA TYR A 4 19.27 13.13 -1.38
C TYR A 4 18.53 12.21 -2.33
N PHE A 5 17.22 12.39 -2.45
CA PHE A 5 16.40 11.55 -3.31
C PHE A 5 15.20 12.34 -3.84
N ASN A 6 14.74 11.97 -5.01
CA ASN A 6 13.63 12.60 -5.67
C ASN A 6 12.35 11.82 -5.40
N VAL A 7 11.26 12.54 -5.17
CA VAL A 7 9.93 12.03 -4.89
C VAL A 7 8.98 12.61 -5.92
N SER A 8 8.16 11.80 -6.55
CA SER A 8 7.17 12.26 -7.52
C SER A 8 6.02 13.02 -6.84
N GLU A 9 5.33 13.87 -7.60
CA GLU A 9 4.18 14.62 -7.07
C GLU A 9 3.12 13.74 -6.41
N PRO A 10 2.67 12.60 -6.99
CA PRO A 10 1.72 11.71 -6.33
C PRO A 10 2.25 11.14 -5.00
N GLU A 11 3.52 10.75 -4.95
CA GLU A 11 4.15 10.23 -3.72
C GLU A 11 4.28 11.33 -2.67
N TYR A 12 4.62 12.56 -3.08
CA TYR A 12 4.65 13.72 -2.19
C TYR A 12 3.28 14.03 -1.60
N LEU A 13 2.22 14.03 -2.40
CA LEU A 13 0.85 14.24 -1.94
C LEU A 13 0.43 13.15 -0.94
N ASN A 14 0.72 11.89 -1.25
CA ASN A 14 0.51 10.77 -0.32
C ASN A 14 1.32 10.97 0.98
N TYR A 15 2.56 11.43 0.86
CA TYR A 15 3.40 11.72 2.02
C TYR A 15 2.80 12.83 2.88
N GLN A 16 2.24 13.89 2.32
CA GLN A 16 1.65 15.01 3.05
C GLN A 16 0.29 14.67 3.67
N THR A 17 -0.58 14.01 2.92
CA THR A 17 -1.93 13.66 3.39
C THR A 17 -1.92 12.68 4.56
N HIS A 18 -0.92 11.79 4.64
CA HIS A 18 -0.76 10.82 5.73
C HIS A 18 0.24 11.27 6.80
N SER A 19 0.51 12.57 6.90
CA SER A 19 1.50 13.13 7.84
C SER A 19 1.21 12.79 9.31
N ALA A 20 -0.06 12.74 9.70
CA ALA A 20 -0.48 12.42 11.09
C ALA A 20 -0.29 10.94 11.46
N GLU A 21 -0.18 10.04 10.49
CA GLU A 21 -0.05 8.59 10.70
C GLU A 21 1.42 8.12 10.76
N ARG A 22 2.35 9.00 10.42
CA ARG A 22 3.77 8.68 10.35
C ARG A 22 4.46 8.79 11.70
N GLU A 23 5.22 7.77 12.04
CA GLU A 23 6.15 7.83 13.15
C GLU A 23 7.45 8.54 12.72
N ASN A 24 7.63 9.79 13.20
CA ASN A 24 8.89 10.52 13.17
C ASN A 24 9.59 10.70 11.81
N ASN A 25 8.88 10.74 10.67
CA ASN A 25 9.49 10.92 9.34
C ASN A 25 10.69 9.97 9.06
N GLN A 26 10.64 8.75 9.59
CA GLN A 26 11.71 7.79 9.46
C GLN A 26 11.72 7.12 8.08
N VAL A 27 12.92 6.89 7.57
CA VAL A 27 13.16 6.19 6.31
C VAL A 27 14.25 5.14 6.49
N SER A 28 14.19 4.09 5.68
CA SER A 28 15.23 3.08 5.58
C SER A 28 16.04 3.31 4.30
N LEU A 29 17.32 2.97 4.33
CA LEU A 29 18.19 3.00 3.16
C LEU A 29 18.51 1.57 2.76
N ILE A 30 18.22 1.22 1.51
CA ILE A 30 18.70 0.00 0.87
C ILE A 30 19.96 0.37 0.11
N MET A 31 21.09 -0.19 0.52
CA MET A 31 22.41 0.06 -0.06
C MET A 31 22.53 -0.56 -1.46
N ALA A 32 23.55 -0.19 -2.21
CA ALA A 32 23.77 -0.68 -3.57
C ALA A 32 23.93 -2.20 -3.68
N ASN A 33 24.36 -2.88 -2.61
CA ASN A 33 24.44 -4.34 -2.51
C ASN A 33 23.10 -5.04 -2.20
N GLY A 34 21.99 -4.26 -2.06
CA GLY A 34 20.66 -4.78 -1.73
C GLY A 34 20.39 -4.96 -0.24
N GLU A 35 21.37 -4.74 0.63
CA GLU A 35 21.19 -4.83 2.07
C GLU A 35 20.59 -3.55 2.65
N VAL A 36 19.77 -3.71 3.68
CA VAL A 36 19.20 -2.58 4.41
C VAL A 36 20.22 -2.04 5.39
N PHE A 37 20.50 -0.73 5.31
CA PHE A 37 21.37 -0.05 6.27
C PHE A 37 20.79 -0.15 7.69
N PRO A 38 21.58 -0.52 8.71
CA PRO A 38 21.08 -0.84 10.04
C PRO A 38 20.37 0.31 10.76
N ASN A 39 20.77 1.56 10.47
CA ASN A 39 20.22 2.73 11.13
C ASN A 39 19.16 3.39 10.23
N LYS A 40 18.02 3.72 10.81
CA LYS A 40 17.01 4.53 10.12
C LYS A 40 17.47 5.97 9.98
N GLY A 41 17.14 6.57 8.87
CA GLY A 41 17.29 8.00 8.63
C GLY A 41 16.02 8.76 8.98
N THR A 42 16.16 10.08 9.09
CA THR A 42 15.04 10.99 9.33
C THR A 42 15.01 12.05 8.23
N ILE A 43 13.86 12.25 7.60
CA ILE A 43 13.66 13.34 6.64
C ILE A 43 13.76 14.66 7.39
N GLN A 44 14.66 15.53 6.93
CA GLN A 44 14.91 16.84 7.55
C GLN A 44 14.41 17.99 6.70
N THR A 45 14.51 17.86 5.38
CA THR A 45 14.19 18.95 4.47
C THR A 45 13.49 18.38 3.24
N ILE A 46 12.47 19.10 2.80
CA ILE A 46 11.80 18.94 1.53
C ILE A 46 12.00 20.27 0.82
N GLU A 47 12.40 20.28 -0.44
CA GLU A 47 12.52 21.51 -1.21
C GLU A 47 11.16 22.19 -1.39
N GLY A 48 11.16 23.49 -1.67
CA GLY A 48 9.94 24.29 -1.77
C GLY A 48 9.24 24.20 -3.12
N GLU A 49 9.92 23.70 -4.15
CA GLU A 49 9.44 23.71 -5.53
C GLU A 49 9.66 22.36 -6.21
N PHE A 50 8.72 22.00 -7.07
CA PHE A 50 8.89 20.86 -7.97
C PHE A 50 9.78 21.23 -9.14
N ASP A 51 10.61 20.32 -9.55
CA ASP A 51 11.33 20.41 -10.82
C ASP A 51 10.30 20.24 -11.96
N ASN A 52 10.14 21.29 -12.75
CA ASN A 52 9.15 21.34 -13.83
C ASN A 52 9.47 20.41 -15.01
N GLU A 53 10.73 19.94 -15.14
CA GLU A 53 11.12 19.02 -16.22
C GLU A 53 10.82 17.58 -15.85
N THR A 54 11.00 17.21 -14.56
CA THR A 54 10.87 15.84 -14.09
C THR A 54 9.60 15.57 -13.29
N GLY A 55 8.90 16.63 -12.82
CA GLY A 55 7.75 16.51 -11.94
C GLY A 55 8.08 15.97 -10.54
N ASN A 56 9.34 16.06 -10.14
CA ASN A 56 9.82 15.56 -8.86
C ASN A 56 10.16 16.69 -7.90
N ILE A 57 10.13 16.38 -6.62
CA ILE A 57 10.61 17.26 -5.54
C ILE A 57 11.74 16.58 -4.77
N ALA A 58 12.79 17.33 -4.45
CA ALA A 58 13.93 16.77 -3.75
C ALA A 58 13.72 16.71 -2.23
N PHE A 59 14.00 15.56 -1.67
CA PHE A 59 14.00 15.29 -0.25
C PHE A 59 15.43 15.06 0.25
N ARG A 60 15.67 15.43 1.51
CA ARG A 60 16.91 15.15 2.20
C ARG A 60 16.65 14.43 3.52
N ALA A 61 17.26 13.26 3.66
CA ALA A 61 17.24 12.51 4.91
C ALA A 61 18.63 12.44 5.55
N LYS A 62 18.68 12.50 6.86
CA LYS A 62 19.91 12.35 7.66
C LYS A 62 19.95 10.93 8.23
N PHE A 63 21.08 10.26 8.03
CA PHE A 63 21.36 8.93 8.57
C PHE A 63 22.51 8.98 9.58
N PRO A 64 22.36 8.38 10.78
CA PRO A 64 23.49 8.14 11.69
C PRO A 64 24.48 7.19 11.01
N ASN A 65 25.75 7.56 10.94
CA ASN A 65 26.80 6.77 10.28
C ASN A 65 28.03 6.66 11.18
N SER A 66 27.81 6.22 12.42
CA SER A 66 28.88 6.13 13.45
C SER A 66 29.99 5.17 13.03
N ASN A 67 29.65 4.12 12.33
CA ASN A 67 30.58 3.09 11.88
C ASN A 67 31.29 3.45 10.56
N GLN A 68 31.02 4.64 10.00
CA GLN A 68 31.58 5.12 8.74
C GLN A 68 31.42 4.13 7.55
N LEU A 69 30.34 3.32 7.59
CA LEU A 69 30.02 2.34 6.55
C LEU A 69 29.66 3.04 5.24
N LEU A 70 28.86 4.12 5.32
CA LEU A 70 28.45 4.89 4.15
C LEU A 70 29.48 5.98 3.83
N ARG A 71 29.73 6.17 2.56
CA ARG A 71 30.64 7.21 2.05
C ARG A 71 29.92 8.14 1.08
N ASN A 72 30.46 9.33 0.90
CA ASN A 72 29.93 10.28 -0.08
C ASN A 72 30.07 9.73 -1.49
N GLY A 73 29.03 9.91 -2.31
CA GLY A 73 28.99 9.45 -3.68
C GLY A 73 28.43 8.05 -3.87
N GLU A 74 28.09 7.34 -2.79
CA GLU A 74 27.37 6.07 -2.90
C GLU A 74 25.92 6.28 -3.28
N THR A 75 25.33 5.28 -3.95
CA THR A 75 23.93 5.25 -4.37
C THR A 75 23.16 4.18 -3.61
N GLY A 76 21.84 4.36 -3.51
CA GLY A 76 20.94 3.41 -2.87
C GLY A 76 19.51 3.76 -3.14
N LYS A 77 18.60 3.04 -2.49
CA LYS A 77 17.15 3.30 -2.55
C LYS A 77 16.64 3.70 -1.17
N ILE A 78 15.84 4.76 -1.12
CA ILE A 78 15.15 5.14 0.11
C ILE A 78 13.79 4.44 0.13
N GLN A 79 13.51 3.76 1.24
CA GLN A 79 12.24 3.12 1.51
C GLN A 79 11.52 3.88 2.61
N MET A 80 10.34 4.41 2.28
CA MET A 80 9.41 4.99 3.24
C MET A 80 8.32 3.98 3.57
N THR A 81 8.06 3.78 4.85
CA THR A 81 6.95 2.93 5.31
C THR A 81 5.81 3.82 5.79
N LEU A 82 4.66 3.69 5.16
CA LEU A 82 3.43 4.36 5.57
C LEU A 82 2.55 3.36 6.32
N PRO A 83 2.38 3.48 7.63
CA PRO A 83 1.44 2.64 8.37
C PRO A 83 0.02 3.10 8.06
N LEU A 84 -0.77 2.25 7.45
CA LEU A 84 -2.20 2.50 7.23
C LEU A 84 -2.99 1.91 8.39
N LYS A 85 -3.46 2.76 9.29
CA LYS A 85 -4.31 2.35 10.42
C LYS A 85 -5.73 2.07 9.91
N ASN A 86 -6.36 0.99 10.43
CA ASN A 86 -7.74 0.61 10.10
C ASN A 86 -8.00 0.37 8.61
N ALA A 87 -6.98 -0.04 7.85
CA ALA A 87 -7.12 -0.33 6.44
C ALA A 87 -7.97 -1.59 6.22
N LEU A 88 -8.97 -1.50 5.34
CA LEU A 88 -9.75 -2.66 4.91
C LEU A 88 -9.01 -3.35 3.76
N ILE A 89 -8.53 -4.54 4.02
CA ILE A 89 -7.69 -5.30 3.09
C ILE A 89 -8.50 -6.46 2.52
N ILE A 90 -8.51 -6.59 1.20
CA ILE A 90 -9.15 -7.71 0.51
C ILE A 90 -8.19 -8.36 -0.50
N PRO A 91 -8.31 -9.69 -0.76
CA PRO A 91 -7.57 -10.32 -1.84
C PRO A 91 -8.05 -9.81 -3.21
N GLN A 92 -7.12 -9.57 -4.13
CA GLN A 92 -7.45 -9.15 -5.51
C GLN A 92 -8.37 -10.17 -6.21
N LYS A 93 -8.19 -11.47 -5.95
CA LYS A 93 -9.01 -12.55 -6.53
C LYS A 93 -10.49 -12.51 -6.11
N ALA A 94 -10.83 -11.75 -5.06
CA ALA A 94 -12.22 -11.54 -4.63
C ALA A 94 -12.93 -10.43 -5.41
N THR A 95 -12.23 -9.77 -6.33
CA THR A 95 -12.75 -8.66 -7.12
C THR A 95 -12.96 -9.02 -8.57
N TYR A 96 -13.78 -8.25 -9.24
CA TYR A 96 -13.94 -8.28 -10.69
C TYR A 96 -14.09 -6.85 -11.21
N GLU A 97 -13.79 -6.64 -12.49
CA GLU A 97 -13.80 -5.33 -13.11
C GLU A 97 -14.88 -5.23 -14.19
N ILE A 98 -15.58 -4.10 -14.18
CA ILE A 98 -16.49 -3.69 -15.25
C ILE A 98 -16.17 -2.23 -15.58
N GLN A 99 -15.78 -1.95 -16.83
CA GLN A 99 -15.52 -0.59 -17.32
C GLN A 99 -14.60 0.22 -16.38
N ASP A 100 -13.43 -0.32 -16.09
CA ASP A 100 -12.40 0.29 -15.22
C ASP A 100 -12.82 0.53 -13.76
N GLN A 101 -13.95 -0.03 -13.33
CA GLN A 101 -14.39 -0.01 -11.95
C GLN A 101 -14.29 -1.39 -11.31
N LYS A 102 -13.85 -1.42 -10.05
CA LYS A 102 -13.69 -2.65 -9.29
C LYS A 102 -14.93 -2.94 -8.45
N TYR A 103 -15.34 -4.19 -8.46
CA TYR A 103 -16.52 -4.70 -7.74
C TYR A 103 -16.17 -5.92 -6.90
N VAL A 104 -16.96 -6.13 -5.87
CA VAL A 104 -16.98 -7.36 -5.07
C VAL A 104 -18.42 -7.84 -4.91
N PHE A 105 -18.60 -9.14 -4.67
CA PHE A 105 -19.88 -9.65 -4.19
C PHE A 105 -19.88 -9.73 -2.67
N VAL A 106 -20.80 -9.01 -2.05
CA VAL A 106 -21.06 -9.11 -0.61
C VAL A 106 -22.21 -10.08 -0.40
N VAL A 107 -22.00 -11.10 0.45
CA VAL A 107 -23.02 -12.09 0.77
C VAL A 107 -23.74 -11.68 2.04
N GLY A 108 -25.03 -11.40 1.90
CA GLY A 108 -25.91 -11.04 3.01
C GLY A 108 -26.24 -12.22 3.93
N LYS A 109 -26.91 -11.92 5.05
CA LYS A 109 -27.41 -12.95 5.99
C LYS A 109 -28.47 -13.85 5.36
N ASP A 110 -29.11 -13.39 4.29
CA ASP A 110 -30.06 -14.10 3.47
C ASP A 110 -29.45 -15.08 2.45
N GLY A 111 -28.11 -15.13 2.40
CA GLY A 111 -27.36 -15.96 1.46
C GLY A 111 -27.38 -15.43 0.02
N VAL A 112 -27.74 -14.16 -0.18
CA VAL A 112 -27.77 -13.52 -1.49
C VAL A 112 -26.49 -12.72 -1.71
N ALA A 113 -25.86 -12.94 -2.86
CA ALA A 113 -24.67 -12.20 -3.28
C ALA A 113 -25.09 -10.92 -4.02
N ARG A 114 -24.65 -9.79 -3.52
CA ARG A 114 -24.91 -8.47 -4.10
C ARG A 114 -23.64 -7.80 -4.52
N SER A 115 -23.65 -7.29 -5.74
CA SER A 115 -22.53 -6.53 -6.30
C SER A 115 -22.38 -5.18 -5.60
N LYS A 116 -21.21 -4.89 -5.09
CA LYS A 116 -20.85 -3.58 -4.55
C LYS A 116 -19.64 -3.01 -5.30
N ASN A 117 -19.74 -1.78 -5.76
CA ASN A 117 -18.61 -1.03 -6.28
C ASN A 117 -17.67 -0.64 -5.13
N ILE A 118 -16.37 -0.77 -5.35
CA ILE A 118 -15.34 -0.43 -4.36
C ILE A 118 -14.35 0.57 -4.95
N LYS A 119 -13.83 1.44 -4.07
CA LYS A 119 -12.67 2.28 -4.40
C LYS A 119 -11.44 1.73 -3.71
N VAL A 120 -10.41 1.53 -4.50
CA VAL A 120 -9.11 1.04 -4.04
C VAL A 120 -8.17 2.24 -3.85
N SER A 121 -7.61 2.40 -2.64
CA SER A 121 -6.63 3.43 -2.34
C SER A 121 -5.20 2.99 -2.66
N TYR A 122 -4.89 1.72 -2.43
CA TYR A 122 -3.59 1.14 -2.75
C TYR A 122 -3.75 -0.25 -3.33
N GLU A 123 -2.95 -0.51 -4.36
CA GLU A 123 -2.80 -1.82 -4.98
C GLU A 123 -1.43 -2.39 -4.62
N LEU A 124 -1.43 -3.53 -3.96
CA LEU A 124 -0.24 -4.27 -3.55
C LEU A 124 -0.30 -5.67 -4.17
N PRO A 125 0.81 -6.39 -4.30
CA PRO A 125 0.77 -7.75 -4.81
C PRO A 125 -0.26 -8.60 -4.08
N ASP A 126 -1.18 -9.20 -4.83
CA ASP A 126 -2.27 -10.08 -4.37
C ASP A 126 -3.37 -9.44 -3.50
N ILE A 127 -3.25 -8.18 -3.09
CA ILE A 127 -4.23 -7.51 -2.23
C ILE A 127 -4.58 -6.09 -2.69
N TYR A 128 -5.80 -5.67 -2.34
CA TYR A 128 -6.24 -4.28 -2.43
C TYR A 128 -6.51 -3.70 -1.04
N ILE A 129 -6.18 -2.43 -0.88
CA ILE A 129 -6.62 -1.63 0.26
C ILE A 129 -7.80 -0.79 -0.19
N VAL A 130 -8.96 -1.06 0.42
CA VAL A 130 -10.24 -0.45 0.03
C VAL A 130 -10.50 0.78 0.90
N SER A 131 -10.81 1.90 0.25
CA SER A 131 -11.18 3.16 0.91
C SER A 131 -12.68 3.35 1.04
N GLU A 132 -13.47 2.86 0.09
CA GLU A 132 -14.92 3.02 0.07
C GLU A 132 -15.60 1.79 -0.54
N GLY A 133 -16.87 1.59 -0.19
CA GLY A 133 -17.72 0.56 -0.78
C GLY A 133 -17.83 -0.73 0.02
N LEU A 134 -17.05 -0.91 1.09
CA LEU A 134 -17.14 -2.04 2.01
C LEU A 134 -17.11 -1.57 3.46
N ASP A 135 -17.78 -2.31 4.31
CA ASP A 135 -17.79 -2.12 5.75
C ASP A 135 -17.05 -3.26 6.47
N VAL A 136 -16.52 -2.95 7.64
CA VAL A 136 -15.88 -3.97 8.49
C VAL A 136 -16.92 -5.00 8.90
N GLY A 137 -16.65 -6.27 8.58
CA GLY A 137 -17.57 -7.39 8.86
C GLY A 137 -18.38 -7.84 7.63
N ASP A 138 -18.32 -7.13 6.52
CA ASP A 138 -18.88 -7.60 5.25
C ASP A 138 -18.24 -8.94 4.85
N LYS A 139 -19.09 -9.88 4.44
CA LYS A 139 -18.63 -11.17 3.92
C LYS A 139 -18.55 -11.10 2.42
N ILE A 140 -17.34 -11.10 1.89
CA ILE A 140 -17.12 -11.05 0.44
C ILE A 140 -16.91 -12.45 -0.14
N LEU A 141 -17.34 -12.63 -1.37
CA LEU A 141 -17.09 -13.87 -2.12
C LEU A 141 -15.62 -13.91 -2.55
N LEU A 142 -14.89 -14.92 -2.09
CA LEU A 142 -13.45 -15.05 -2.33
C LEU A 142 -13.13 -15.71 -3.69
N GLU A 143 -13.97 -16.68 -4.08
CA GLU A 143 -13.80 -17.47 -5.30
C GLU A 143 -15.12 -17.65 -6.01
N GLY A 144 -15.05 -17.86 -7.33
CA GLY A 144 -16.26 -18.05 -8.15
C GLY A 144 -16.94 -16.74 -8.55
N VAL A 145 -16.33 -15.60 -8.34
CA VAL A 145 -16.86 -14.27 -8.68
C VAL A 145 -17.33 -14.14 -10.14
N GLN A 146 -16.70 -14.88 -11.07
CA GLN A 146 -17.09 -14.88 -12.49
C GLN A 146 -18.33 -15.72 -12.80
N LYS A 147 -18.79 -16.56 -11.87
CA LYS A 147 -19.92 -17.48 -12.04
C LYS A 147 -21.21 -16.99 -11.38
N VAL A 148 -21.11 -15.98 -10.54
CA VAL A 148 -22.20 -15.45 -9.76
C VAL A 148 -22.73 -14.19 -10.42
N LYS A 149 -24.07 -14.05 -10.39
CA LYS A 149 -24.77 -12.84 -10.85
C LYS A 149 -25.23 -12.02 -9.63
N ASP A 150 -25.47 -10.75 -9.87
CA ASP A 150 -26.04 -9.87 -8.86
C ASP A 150 -27.42 -10.37 -8.40
N ASP A 151 -27.71 -10.23 -7.12
CA ASP A 151 -28.91 -10.75 -6.45
C ASP A 151 -29.12 -12.27 -6.54
N GLN A 152 -28.06 -13.02 -6.79
CA GLN A 152 -28.12 -14.49 -6.83
C GLN A 152 -27.93 -15.09 -5.44
N LYS A 153 -28.80 -16.06 -5.12
CA LYS A 153 -28.63 -16.91 -3.92
C LYS A 153 -27.48 -17.86 -4.10
N VAL A 154 -26.55 -17.89 -3.14
CA VAL A 154 -25.33 -18.70 -3.20
C VAL A 154 -25.17 -19.53 -1.94
N GLU A 155 -24.62 -20.72 -2.10
CA GLU A 155 -24.15 -21.53 -0.99
C GLU A 155 -22.66 -21.26 -0.80
N THR A 156 -22.28 -20.83 0.40
CA THR A 156 -20.89 -20.43 0.68
C THR A 156 -20.32 -21.17 1.86
N LYS A 157 -19.02 -21.42 1.82
CA LYS A 157 -18.23 -21.93 2.95
C LYS A 157 -17.35 -20.81 3.46
N PHE A 158 -17.50 -20.44 4.73
CA PHE A 158 -16.69 -19.41 5.35
C PHE A 158 -15.21 -19.85 5.42
N GLN A 159 -14.32 -18.93 5.02
CA GLN A 159 -12.89 -19.05 5.19
C GLN A 159 -12.40 -17.94 6.13
N ASP A 160 -11.49 -18.29 7.05
CA ASP A 160 -10.92 -17.33 7.98
C ASP A 160 -10.04 -16.32 7.23
N PRO A 161 -10.32 -15.01 7.30
CA PRO A 161 -9.55 -13.98 6.61
C PRO A 161 -8.05 -14.03 6.93
N LYS A 162 -7.66 -14.37 8.17
CA LYS A 162 -6.25 -14.48 8.56
C LYS A 162 -5.54 -15.60 7.83
N LYS A 163 -6.22 -16.74 7.63
CA LYS A 163 -5.65 -17.87 6.87
C LYS A 163 -5.53 -17.54 5.40
N VAL A 164 -6.53 -16.85 4.84
CA VAL A 164 -6.52 -16.42 3.44
C VAL A 164 -5.37 -15.44 3.20
N LEU A 165 -5.24 -14.40 4.01
CA LEU A 165 -4.18 -13.40 3.88
C LEU A 165 -2.78 -14.00 4.10
N SER A 166 -2.61 -14.92 5.05
CA SER A 166 -1.32 -15.60 5.26
C SER A 166 -0.89 -16.51 4.13
N SER A 167 -1.83 -16.99 3.31
CA SER A 167 -1.53 -17.79 2.12
C SER A 167 -1.12 -16.95 0.90
N LEU A 168 -1.37 -15.64 0.95
CA LEU A 168 -0.94 -14.70 -0.08
C LEU A 168 0.53 -14.33 0.16
N LYS A 169 1.30 -14.24 -0.92
CA LYS A 169 2.71 -13.79 -0.83
C LYS A 169 2.75 -12.28 -0.62
N LEU A 170 2.54 -11.84 0.62
CA LEU A 170 2.68 -10.44 1.02
C LEU A 170 4.18 -10.09 1.12
N GLN A 171 4.92 -10.20 0.02
CA GLN A 171 6.28 -9.69 -0.04
C GLN A 171 6.19 -8.27 -0.59
N ALA A 172 6.29 -7.29 0.31
CA ALA A 172 6.72 -5.96 -0.07
C ALA A 172 8.18 -6.07 -0.54
N ASN A 173 8.41 -5.93 -1.84
CA ASN A 173 9.75 -5.76 -2.41
C ASN A 173 10.22 -4.33 -2.13
#